data_1d7ea0d87e6a565da1bdba2e82b5f058
#
_entry.id   1d7ea0d87e6a565da1bdba2e82b5f058
#
_cell.length_a   1.000
_cell.length_b   1.000
_cell.length_c   1.000
_cell.angle_alpha   90.00
_cell.angle_beta   90.00
_cell.angle_gamma   90.00
#
_symmetry.space_group_name_H-M   'P 1'
#
loop_
_entity.id
_entity.type
_entity.pdbx_description
1 polymer ?
#
loop_
_entity_poly.entity_id
_entity_poly.type
_entity_poly.pdbx_seq_one_letter_code
_entity_poly.pdbx_strand_id
1 'polypeptide(L)'
;MNRLRCLLLLVACAACSTPATPAAPPLPKPKPAVPGPDLAALTDSTAPAALLAYGRQYPGSEVLLTTRLGKIRLKLYDDTPLHRANFLLLVRKGVFDETVFNRVVRGFAIQGGQTAEVRSIRLRRYRLPPEIRPGHFHRRGALGMARYDDEQNPGRLSSNTDFYLIQGEKYTPAQAAAATGRRLIPAQTRAYATAGGAPSLDGQYTVFGEVTEGLDVLDKIAAVPVNAQDHWPNEEVRIKAEVLR
;
A
#
# COMPACT_ATOMS: atom_id res chain seq x y z
N MET A 1 -13.64 -44.66 -84.94
CA MET A 1 -12.46 -43.78 -84.86
C MET A 1 -12.87 -42.71 -83.84
N ASN A 2 -12.60 -43.01 -82.57
CA ASN A 2 -12.90 -42.07 -81.43
C ASN A 2 -11.57 -41.74 -80.76
N ARG A 3 -11.25 -40.47 -80.80
CA ARG A 3 -10.04 -39.93 -80.06
C ARG A 3 -10.51 -39.45 -78.70
N LEU A 4 -10.05 -40.17 -77.67
CA LEU A 4 -10.26 -39.83 -76.28
C LEU A 4 -9.20 -38.76 -75.86
N ARG A 5 -9.62 -37.54 -75.53
CA ARG A 5 -8.78 -36.49 -74.98
C ARG A 5 -8.76 -36.60 -73.46
N CYS A 6 -7.61 -36.98 -72.92
CA CYS A 6 -7.35 -36.87 -71.48
C CYS A 6 -7.15 -35.42 -71.08
N LEU A 7 -7.98 -34.93 -70.15
CA LEU A 7 -7.90 -33.62 -69.52
C LEU A 7 -7.13 -33.80 -68.22
N LEU A 8 -5.87 -33.32 -68.15
CA LEU A 8 -5.13 -33.26 -66.90
C LEU A 8 -5.63 -32.06 -66.04
N LEU A 9 -6.23 -32.35 -64.91
CA LEU A 9 -6.51 -31.36 -63.86
C LEU A 9 -5.26 -31.14 -63.04
N LEU A 10 -4.68 -29.94 -63.12
CA LEU A 10 -3.63 -29.45 -62.20
C LEU A 10 -4.33 -28.96 -60.92
N VAL A 11 -4.14 -29.69 -59.82
CA VAL A 11 -4.55 -29.24 -58.46
C VAL A 11 -3.46 -28.34 -57.96
N ALA A 12 -3.73 -27.03 -57.88
CA ALA A 12 -2.88 -26.05 -57.20
C ALA A 12 -3.08 -26.17 -55.70
N CYS A 13 -2.11 -26.69 -54.96
CA CYS A 13 -2.05 -26.63 -53.52
C CYS A 13 -1.76 -25.19 -53.07
N ALA A 14 -2.74 -24.48 -52.58
CA ALA A 14 -2.56 -23.22 -51.89
C ALA A 14 -1.93 -23.50 -50.49
N ALA A 15 -0.69 -23.15 -50.31
CA ALA A 15 -0.01 -23.19 -49.00
C ALA A 15 -0.65 -22.13 -48.09
N CYS A 16 -1.49 -22.56 -47.12
CA CYS A 16 -1.95 -21.70 -46.05
C CYS A 16 -0.77 -21.35 -45.13
N SER A 17 -0.22 -20.13 -45.28
CA SER A 17 0.72 -19.56 -44.35
C SER A 17 -0.06 -19.18 -43.05
N THR A 18 0.12 -19.94 -42.00
CA THR A 18 -0.38 -19.56 -40.66
C THR A 18 0.35 -18.30 -40.18
N PRO A 19 -0.35 -17.25 -39.76
CA PRO A 19 0.30 -16.07 -39.20
C PRO A 19 1.04 -16.45 -37.91
N ALA A 20 2.32 -16.09 -37.83
CA ALA A 20 3.14 -16.31 -36.64
C ALA A 20 2.52 -15.55 -35.45
N THR A 21 2.20 -16.26 -34.37
CA THR A 21 1.78 -15.65 -33.12
C THR A 21 2.89 -14.71 -32.62
N PRO A 22 2.58 -13.43 -32.29
CA PRO A 22 3.58 -12.54 -31.74
C PRO A 22 4.21 -13.15 -30.49
N ALA A 23 5.54 -13.18 -30.44
CA ALA A 23 6.24 -13.66 -29.26
C ALA A 23 5.82 -12.85 -28.02
N ALA A 24 5.48 -13.56 -26.95
CA ALA A 24 5.17 -12.91 -25.67
C ALA A 24 6.35 -11.99 -25.26
N PRO A 25 6.08 -10.79 -24.71
CA PRO A 25 7.13 -9.90 -24.26
C PRO A 25 8.02 -10.63 -23.23
N PRO A 26 9.36 -10.41 -23.27
CA PRO A 26 10.27 -11.07 -22.35
C PRO A 26 9.88 -10.75 -20.92
N LEU A 27 9.87 -11.79 -20.06
CA LEU A 27 9.65 -11.63 -18.63
C LEU A 27 10.64 -10.60 -18.06
N PRO A 28 10.19 -9.69 -17.20
CA PRO A 28 11.07 -8.72 -16.57
C PRO A 28 12.19 -9.46 -15.84
N LYS A 29 13.45 -8.99 -16.04
CA LYS A 29 14.61 -9.57 -15.35
C LYS A 29 14.35 -9.58 -13.86
N PRO A 30 14.63 -10.70 -13.14
CA PRO A 30 14.45 -10.76 -11.69
C PRO A 30 15.26 -9.63 -11.05
N LYS A 31 14.59 -8.83 -10.19
CA LYS A 31 15.28 -7.84 -9.36
C LYS A 31 16.34 -8.57 -8.51
N PRO A 32 17.52 -7.96 -8.26
CA PRO A 32 18.51 -8.53 -7.35
C PRO A 32 17.85 -8.95 -6.04
N ALA A 33 18.25 -10.11 -5.50
CA ALA A 33 17.67 -10.60 -4.24
C ALA A 33 17.87 -9.56 -3.15
N VAL A 34 16.77 -9.00 -2.65
CA VAL A 34 16.80 -8.03 -1.54
C VAL A 34 17.11 -8.81 -0.27
N PRO A 35 18.17 -8.46 0.47
CA PRO A 35 18.49 -9.12 1.72
C PRO A 35 17.38 -8.93 2.76
N GLY A 36 17.32 -9.83 3.74
CA GLY A 36 16.34 -9.79 4.82
C GLY A 36 15.57 -11.09 4.98
N PRO A 37 14.68 -11.18 5.98
CA PRO A 37 13.94 -12.39 6.28
C PRO A 37 13.05 -12.84 5.10
N ASP A 38 12.83 -14.15 5.01
CA ASP A 38 11.84 -14.71 4.09
C ASP A 38 10.43 -14.34 4.59
N LEU A 39 9.70 -13.59 3.76
CA LEU A 39 8.36 -13.12 4.08
C LEU A 39 7.35 -14.29 4.26
N ALA A 40 7.60 -15.44 3.64
CA ALA A 40 6.75 -16.63 3.79
C ALA A 40 6.96 -17.35 5.14
N ALA A 41 8.11 -17.15 5.77
CA ALA A 41 8.46 -17.76 7.05
C ALA A 41 8.08 -16.92 8.28
N LEU A 42 7.76 -15.61 8.10
CA LEU A 42 7.40 -14.74 9.21
C LEU A 42 6.02 -15.11 9.79
N THR A 43 5.93 -15.06 11.12
CA THR A 43 4.71 -15.25 11.90
C THR A 43 4.56 -14.14 12.93
N ASP A 44 3.41 -14.01 13.58
CA ASP A 44 3.19 -13.04 14.66
C ASP A 44 4.28 -13.11 15.74
N SER A 45 4.78 -14.32 16.05
CA SER A 45 5.80 -14.55 17.08
C SER A 45 7.23 -14.27 16.61
N THR A 46 7.55 -14.57 15.35
CA THR A 46 8.93 -14.45 14.83
C THR A 46 9.22 -13.12 14.18
N ALA A 47 8.19 -12.45 13.63
CA ALA A 47 8.34 -11.20 12.91
C ALA A 47 8.98 -10.07 13.76
N PRO A 48 8.60 -9.83 15.02
CA PRO A 48 9.17 -8.71 15.78
C PRO A 48 10.69 -8.77 15.89
N ALA A 49 11.26 -9.90 16.29
CA ALA A 49 12.70 -10.06 16.42
C ALA A 49 13.43 -9.94 15.07
N ALA A 50 12.89 -10.60 14.02
CA ALA A 50 13.47 -10.58 12.70
C ALA A 50 13.45 -9.17 12.08
N LEU A 51 12.36 -8.42 12.24
CA LEU A 51 12.22 -7.06 11.73
C LEU A 51 13.12 -6.06 12.46
N LEU A 52 13.24 -6.16 13.79
CA LEU A 52 14.19 -5.31 14.55
C LEU A 52 15.64 -5.59 14.12
N ALA A 53 16.01 -6.84 13.91
CA ALA A 53 17.34 -7.18 13.39
C ALA A 53 17.55 -6.61 11.97
N TYR A 54 16.56 -6.78 11.10
CA TYR A 54 16.58 -6.22 9.75
C TYR A 54 16.71 -4.69 9.76
N GLY A 55 15.90 -3.99 10.55
CA GLY A 55 15.92 -2.52 10.63
C GLY A 55 17.25 -1.93 11.13
N ARG A 56 17.98 -2.66 12.01
CA ARG A 56 19.34 -2.27 12.43
C ARG A 56 20.36 -2.45 11.31
N GLN A 57 20.23 -3.52 10.53
CA GLN A 57 21.18 -3.83 9.45
C GLN A 57 20.92 -3.00 8.17
N TYR A 58 19.67 -2.69 7.91
CA TYR A 58 19.24 -1.99 6.68
C TYR A 58 18.43 -0.75 7.06
N PRO A 59 19.07 0.29 7.58
CA PRO A 59 18.38 1.51 7.99
C PRO A 59 17.73 2.21 6.80
N GLY A 60 16.83 3.11 7.12
CA GLY A 60 16.13 3.97 6.16
C GLY A 60 14.97 4.66 6.85
N SER A 61 14.55 5.79 6.29
CA SER A 61 13.47 6.58 6.86
C SER A 61 12.62 7.30 5.83
N GLU A 62 12.96 7.23 4.55
CA GLU A 62 12.18 7.90 3.51
C GLU A 62 11.77 6.93 2.41
N VAL A 63 10.51 7.02 2.03
CA VAL A 63 9.89 6.21 0.97
C VAL A 63 9.17 7.12 0.01
N LEU A 64 9.28 6.85 -1.29
CA LEU A 64 8.52 7.49 -2.34
C LEU A 64 7.44 6.52 -2.83
N LEU A 65 6.19 6.94 -2.75
CA LEU A 65 5.08 6.29 -3.44
C LEU A 65 4.83 7.02 -4.75
N THR A 66 4.80 6.27 -5.85
CA THR A 66 4.46 6.80 -7.19
C THR A 66 3.15 6.19 -7.64
N THR A 67 2.25 7.03 -8.14
CA THR A 67 0.96 6.67 -8.70
C THR A 67 0.72 7.38 -10.03
N ARG A 68 -0.34 7.03 -10.77
CA ARG A 68 -0.77 7.78 -11.95
C ARG A 68 -1.19 9.23 -11.65
N LEU A 69 -1.50 9.53 -10.39
CA LEU A 69 -1.94 10.87 -9.94
C LEU A 69 -0.81 11.74 -9.39
N GLY A 70 0.39 11.17 -9.25
CA GLY A 70 1.57 11.87 -8.78
C GLY A 70 2.37 11.07 -7.75
N LYS A 71 3.29 11.77 -7.08
CA LYS A 71 4.23 11.20 -6.12
C LYS A 71 3.93 11.69 -4.70
N ILE A 72 4.08 10.81 -3.73
CA ILE A 72 3.95 11.11 -2.30
C ILE A 72 5.24 10.67 -1.61
N ARG A 73 5.93 11.60 -0.94
CA ARG A 73 7.10 11.28 -0.12
C ARG A 73 6.67 11.07 1.32
N LEU A 74 7.13 9.98 1.91
CA LEU A 74 6.87 9.60 3.28
C LEU A 74 8.16 9.68 4.10
N LYS A 75 8.05 10.19 5.33
CA LYS A 75 9.04 10.08 6.38
C LYS A 75 8.55 9.07 7.41
N LEU A 76 9.37 8.06 7.72
CA LEU A 76 9.08 7.05 8.74
C LEU A 76 9.72 7.44 10.06
N TYR A 77 9.05 7.17 11.18
CA TYR A 77 9.51 7.57 12.51
C TYR A 77 10.49 6.56 13.12
N ASP A 78 11.50 7.07 13.83
CA ASP A 78 12.54 6.25 14.43
C ASP A 78 12.06 5.50 15.68
N ASP A 79 11.10 6.04 16.40
CA ASP A 79 10.54 5.50 17.64
C ASP A 79 9.36 4.52 17.43
N THR A 80 9.11 4.13 16.16
CA THR A 80 8.25 3.01 15.77
C THR A 80 9.04 1.98 14.95
N PRO A 81 10.10 1.38 15.52
CA PRO A 81 11.10 0.62 14.79
C PRO A 81 10.54 -0.65 14.12
N LEU A 82 9.52 -1.30 14.68
CA LEU A 82 8.90 -2.49 14.07
C LEU A 82 8.15 -2.13 12.79
N HIS A 83 7.27 -1.14 12.86
CA HIS A 83 6.47 -0.70 11.70
C HIS A 83 7.37 -0.10 10.62
N ARG A 84 8.38 0.70 11.01
CA ARG A 84 9.38 1.23 10.10
C ARG A 84 10.14 0.11 9.38
N ALA A 85 10.70 -0.84 10.10
CA ALA A 85 11.48 -1.94 9.53
C ALA A 85 10.61 -2.83 8.63
N ASN A 86 9.38 -3.13 9.03
CA ASN A 86 8.43 -3.87 8.24
C ASN A 86 8.13 -3.16 6.92
N PHE A 87 7.77 -1.88 6.98
CA PHE A 87 7.42 -1.11 5.78
C PHE A 87 8.59 -1.03 4.80
N LEU A 88 9.80 -0.73 5.29
CA LEU A 88 11.03 -0.71 4.47
C LEU A 88 11.35 -2.07 3.84
N LEU A 89 11.18 -3.16 4.58
CA LEU A 89 11.37 -4.52 4.06
C LEU A 89 10.41 -4.81 2.91
N LEU A 90 9.12 -4.52 3.10
CA LEU A 90 8.09 -4.77 2.08
C LEU A 90 8.30 -3.90 0.84
N VAL A 91 8.66 -2.62 1.01
CA VAL A 91 9.01 -1.71 -0.11
C VAL A 91 10.20 -2.26 -0.89
N ARG A 92 11.30 -2.60 -0.21
CA ARG A 92 12.51 -3.13 -0.87
C ARG A 92 12.25 -4.44 -1.61
N LYS A 93 11.41 -5.30 -1.04
CA LYS A 93 11.01 -6.56 -1.71
C LYS A 93 9.97 -6.36 -2.82
N GLY A 94 9.50 -5.12 -3.04
CA GLY A 94 8.55 -4.78 -4.11
C GLY A 94 7.12 -5.26 -3.85
N VAL A 95 6.76 -5.56 -2.60
CA VAL A 95 5.41 -6.06 -2.24
C VAL A 95 4.34 -5.06 -2.64
N PHE A 96 4.58 -3.78 -2.44
CA PHE A 96 3.60 -2.74 -2.76
C PHE A 96 3.48 -2.43 -4.26
N ASP A 97 4.47 -2.80 -5.07
CA ASP A 97 4.47 -2.55 -6.53
C ASP A 97 3.32 -3.29 -7.25
N GLU A 98 2.73 -4.30 -6.62
CA GLU A 98 1.59 -5.07 -7.14
C GLU A 98 0.26 -4.70 -6.47
N THR A 99 0.25 -3.66 -5.64
CA THR A 99 -0.93 -3.27 -4.89
C THR A 99 -1.56 -1.98 -5.40
N VAL A 100 -2.74 -1.67 -4.88
CA VAL A 100 -3.50 -0.45 -5.20
C VAL A 100 -3.94 0.24 -3.91
N PHE A 101 -4.38 1.50 -4.02
CA PHE A 101 -5.27 2.08 -3.02
C PHE A 101 -6.64 1.42 -3.18
N ASN A 102 -6.99 0.58 -2.22
CA ASN A 102 -8.17 -0.31 -2.29
C ASN A 102 -9.38 0.22 -1.52
N ARG A 103 -9.22 1.26 -0.71
CA ARG A 103 -10.32 1.95 -0.01
C ARG A 103 -10.00 3.43 0.09
N VAL A 104 -10.90 4.27 -0.43
CA VAL A 104 -10.76 5.72 -0.43
C VAL A 104 -12.01 6.35 0.19
N VAL A 105 -11.83 7.00 1.34
CA VAL A 105 -12.91 7.72 2.03
C VAL A 105 -12.52 9.19 2.10
N ARG A 106 -13.17 10.01 1.26
CA ARG A 106 -12.94 11.45 1.21
C ARG A 106 -13.24 12.09 2.56
N GLY A 107 -12.40 13.03 2.97
CA GLY A 107 -12.47 13.66 4.29
C GLY A 107 -11.93 12.81 5.43
N PHE A 108 -11.50 11.56 5.14
CA PHE A 108 -10.99 10.65 6.16
C PHE A 108 -9.61 10.10 5.81
N ALA A 109 -9.53 9.04 4.99
CA ALA A 109 -8.27 8.38 4.68
C ALA A 109 -8.30 7.65 3.34
N ILE A 110 -7.11 7.43 2.77
CA ILE A 110 -6.89 6.50 1.67
C ILE A 110 -6.10 5.31 2.20
N GLN A 111 -6.55 4.09 1.93
CA GLN A 111 -5.93 2.84 2.38
C GLN A 111 -5.40 2.05 1.19
N GLY A 112 -4.22 1.46 1.34
CA GLY A 112 -3.58 0.62 0.34
C GLY A 112 -2.79 -0.51 0.96
N GLY A 113 -2.11 -1.29 0.11
CA GLY A 113 -1.26 -2.39 0.55
C GLY A 113 -1.97 -3.74 0.68
N GLN A 114 -3.25 -3.85 0.28
CA GLN A 114 -3.94 -5.14 0.22
C GLN A 114 -3.21 -6.06 -0.77
N THR A 115 -2.82 -7.25 -0.29
CA THR A 115 -1.98 -8.19 -1.04
C THR A 115 -2.73 -9.44 -1.52
N ALA A 116 -4.06 -9.44 -1.50
CA ALA A 116 -4.85 -10.60 -1.96
C ALA A 116 -4.53 -10.99 -3.42
N GLU A 117 -4.18 -10.01 -4.26
CA GLU A 117 -3.84 -10.18 -5.67
C GLU A 117 -2.33 -10.31 -5.94
N VAL A 118 -1.46 -10.12 -4.92
CA VAL A 118 0.00 -10.23 -5.10
C VAL A 118 0.38 -11.69 -5.30
N ARG A 119 0.87 -12.02 -6.49
CA ARG A 119 1.20 -13.40 -6.90
C ARG A 119 2.70 -13.64 -7.12
N SER A 120 3.47 -12.57 -7.35
CA SER A 120 4.90 -12.66 -7.63
C SER A 120 5.75 -12.92 -6.39
N ILE A 121 5.23 -12.60 -5.19
CA ILE A 121 5.96 -12.67 -3.93
C ILE A 121 5.21 -13.59 -2.96
N ARG A 122 5.93 -14.60 -2.44
CA ARG A 122 5.40 -15.42 -1.35
C ARG A 122 5.41 -14.60 -0.06
N LEU A 123 4.23 -14.20 0.39
CA LEU A 123 4.02 -13.42 1.60
C LEU A 123 3.05 -14.14 2.53
N ARG A 124 3.46 -14.35 3.77
CA ARG A 124 2.56 -14.78 4.84
C ARG A 124 1.97 -13.55 5.53
N ARG A 125 0.70 -13.61 5.89
CA ARG A 125 0.10 -12.61 6.78
C ARG A 125 0.59 -12.87 8.20
N TYR A 126 1.13 -11.83 8.81
CA TYR A 126 1.47 -11.75 10.22
C TYR A 126 1.05 -10.39 10.76
N ARG A 127 0.98 -10.29 12.07
CA ARG A 127 0.57 -9.05 12.74
C ARG A 127 1.70 -8.50 13.57
N LEU A 128 1.74 -7.19 13.71
CA LEU A 128 2.75 -6.46 14.47
C LEU A 128 2.20 -5.98 15.79
N PRO A 129 2.92 -6.14 16.91
CA PRO A 129 2.59 -5.47 18.15
C PRO A 129 2.42 -3.97 17.94
N PRO A 130 1.45 -3.31 18.60
CA PRO A 130 1.21 -1.88 18.42
C PRO A 130 2.39 -1.06 18.95
N GLU A 131 2.76 -0.01 18.21
CA GLU A 131 3.74 1.02 18.60
C GLU A 131 3.03 2.37 18.70
N ILE A 132 1.95 2.42 19.48
CA ILE A 132 1.14 3.63 19.66
C ILE A 132 1.89 4.61 20.57
N ARG A 133 2.23 5.78 20.02
CA ARG A 133 2.98 6.83 20.69
C ARG A 133 2.11 8.07 20.91
N PRO A 134 2.08 8.68 22.10
CA PRO A 134 1.25 9.88 22.34
C PRO A 134 1.59 11.07 21.44
N GLY A 135 2.86 11.18 20.99
CA GLY A 135 3.30 12.23 20.08
C GLY A 135 2.91 12.03 18.62
N HIS A 136 2.52 10.81 18.25
CA HIS A 136 2.10 10.45 16.89
C HIS A 136 0.58 10.28 16.84
N PHE A 137 -0.07 11.23 16.22
CA PHE A 137 -1.53 11.29 16.14
C PHE A 137 -1.98 11.45 14.68
N HIS A 138 -3.26 11.20 14.42
CA HIS A 138 -3.81 11.11 13.07
C HIS A 138 -4.11 12.50 12.46
N ARG A 139 -3.10 13.38 12.45
CA ARG A 139 -3.17 14.63 11.69
C ARG A 139 -3.18 14.37 10.19
N ARG A 140 -3.61 15.36 9.41
CA ARG A 140 -3.50 15.29 7.94
C ARG A 140 -2.07 14.92 7.51
N GLY A 141 -1.96 13.96 6.60
CA GLY A 141 -0.71 13.40 6.14
C GLY A 141 -0.10 12.32 7.03
N ALA A 142 -0.71 11.96 8.17
CA ALA A 142 -0.22 10.85 8.99
C ALA A 142 -0.29 9.52 8.22
N LEU A 143 0.77 8.71 8.35
CA LEU A 143 0.86 7.34 7.83
C LEU A 143 0.61 6.38 9.00
N GLY A 144 -0.46 5.60 8.91
CA GLY A 144 -0.83 4.60 9.91
C GLY A 144 -0.94 3.21 9.33
N MET A 145 -0.89 2.20 10.21
CA MET A 145 -1.09 0.80 9.84
C MET A 145 -2.48 0.34 10.23
N ALA A 146 -3.20 -0.27 9.27
CA ALA A 146 -4.53 -0.80 9.50
C ALA A 146 -4.51 -2.04 10.41
N ARG A 147 -5.63 -2.35 11.00
CA ARG A 147 -5.85 -3.52 11.85
C ARG A 147 -7.32 -3.93 11.84
N TYR A 148 -7.61 -5.13 12.28
CA TYR A 148 -8.99 -5.54 12.59
C TYR A 148 -9.51 -4.76 13.81
N ASP A 149 -10.83 -4.71 13.98
CA ASP A 149 -11.49 -4.10 15.13
C ASP A 149 -11.14 -4.80 16.46
N ASP A 150 -11.48 -4.16 17.58
CA ASP A 150 -11.10 -4.64 18.91
C ASP A 150 -11.77 -5.99 19.28
N GLU A 151 -12.91 -6.32 18.71
CA GLU A 151 -13.60 -7.60 18.94
C GLU A 151 -12.79 -8.76 18.39
N GLN A 152 -12.27 -8.64 17.16
CA GLN A 152 -11.45 -9.66 16.50
C GLN A 152 -9.97 -9.58 16.87
N ASN A 153 -9.54 -8.45 17.42
CA ASN A 153 -8.13 -8.13 17.66
C ASN A 153 -7.95 -7.30 18.95
N PRO A 154 -8.25 -7.87 20.13
CA PRO A 154 -8.17 -7.13 21.39
C PRO A 154 -6.75 -6.64 21.72
N GLY A 155 -5.73 -7.27 21.18
CA GLY A 155 -4.32 -6.85 21.28
C GLY A 155 -3.94 -5.69 20.38
N ARG A 156 -4.86 -5.20 19.54
CA ARG A 156 -4.64 -4.09 18.59
C ARG A 156 -3.42 -4.29 17.68
N LEU A 157 -3.14 -5.55 17.34
CA LEU A 157 -2.03 -5.89 16.45
C LEU A 157 -2.28 -5.32 15.05
N SER A 158 -1.27 -4.68 14.47
CA SER A 158 -1.36 -4.09 13.14
C SER A 158 -1.22 -5.15 12.04
N SER A 159 -1.89 -4.96 10.90
CA SER A 159 -1.57 -5.67 9.65
C SER A 159 -0.11 -5.48 9.28
N ASN A 160 0.51 -6.45 8.61
CA ASN A 160 1.85 -6.26 8.06
C ASN A 160 1.87 -5.44 6.77
N THR A 161 0.77 -5.38 6.00
CA THR A 161 0.74 -4.77 4.67
C THR A 161 -0.21 -3.60 4.53
N ASP A 162 -1.38 -3.66 5.18
CA ASP A 162 -2.44 -2.68 4.96
C ASP A 162 -2.14 -1.38 5.70
N PHE A 163 -1.78 -0.34 4.96
CA PHE A 163 -1.48 0.99 5.49
C PHE A 163 -2.51 2.02 5.02
N TYR A 164 -2.55 3.17 5.69
CA TYR A 164 -3.39 4.28 5.27
C TYR A 164 -2.68 5.63 5.43
N LEU A 165 -3.12 6.59 4.63
CA LEU A 165 -2.72 8.01 4.72
C LEU A 165 -3.95 8.85 5.08
N ILE A 166 -3.82 9.70 6.08
CA ILE A 166 -4.90 10.56 6.54
C ILE A 166 -5.05 11.77 5.63
N GLN A 167 -6.19 11.90 4.96
CA GLN A 167 -6.62 13.14 4.36
C GLN A 167 -7.21 14.06 5.43
N GLY A 168 -8.22 13.57 6.14
CA GLY A 168 -8.86 14.18 7.27
C GLY A 168 -9.70 15.42 6.95
N GLU A 169 -10.49 15.82 7.93
CA GLU A 169 -11.28 17.05 7.96
C GLU A 169 -10.79 17.97 9.07
N LYS A 170 -11.20 19.24 9.03
CA LYS A 170 -10.93 20.19 10.12
C LYS A 170 -11.98 20.03 11.22
N TYR A 171 -11.53 20.16 12.44
CA TYR A 171 -12.34 20.01 13.65
C TYR A 171 -12.19 21.25 14.55
N THR A 172 -13.27 21.73 15.11
CA THR A 172 -13.16 22.62 16.27
C THR A 172 -12.53 21.87 17.44
N PRO A 173 -11.92 22.56 18.42
CA PRO A 173 -11.37 21.91 19.61
C PRO A 173 -12.35 20.98 20.33
N ALA A 174 -13.62 21.40 20.44
CA ALA A 174 -14.68 20.61 21.07
C ALA A 174 -15.00 19.34 20.26
N GLN A 175 -15.14 19.44 18.94
CA GLN A 175 -15.39 18.30 18.07
C GLN A 175 -14.24 17.29 18.11
N ALA A 176 -12.98 17.76 18.05
CA ALA A 176 -11.83 16.88 18.12
C ALA A 176 -11.73 16.17 19.47
N ALA A 177 -11.98 16.87 20.58
CA ALA A 177 -12.01 16.27 21.91
C ALA A 177 -13.13 15.22 22.03
N ALA A 178 -14.33 15.50 21.53
CA ALA A 178 -15.44 14.56 21.51
C ALA A 178 -15.11 13.31 20.67
N ALA A 179 -14.48 13.48 19.49
CA ALA A 179 -14.11 12.38 18.61
C ALA A 179 -13.05 11.45 19.22
N THR A 180 -12.12 11.98 20.02
CA THR A 180 -11.09 11.15 20.70
C THR A 180 -11.58 10.52 21.99
N GLY A 181 -12.64 11.05 22.60
CA GLY A 181 -13.06 10.71 23.96
C GLY A 181 -12.02 11.08 25.03
N ARG A 182 -11.05 11.92 24.71
CA ARG A 182 -9.91 12.28 25.59
C ARG A 182 -9.57 13.76 25.49
N ARG A 183 -8.88 14.26 26.52
CA ARG A 183 -8.31 15.60 26.50
C ARG A 183 -7.15 15.63 25.47
N LEU A 184 -7.23 16.58 24.53
CA LEU A 184 -6.18 16.83 23.56
C LEU A 184 -5.08 17.71 24.15
N ILE A 185 -3.83 17.44 23.73
CA ILE A 185 -2.74 18.38 23.97
C ILE A 185 -2.83 19.56 22.98
N PRO A 186 -2.23 20.73 23.30
CA PRO A 186 -2.32 21.91 22.45
C PRO A 186 -1.88 21.68 20.98
N ALA A 187 -0.89 20.81 20.76
CA ALA A 187 -0.40 20.47 19.42
C ALA A 187 -1.48 19.74 18.59
N GLN A 188 -2.20 18.77 19.18
CA GLN A 188 -3.30 18.07 18.52
C GLN A 188 -4.45 19.01 18.21
N THR A 189 -4.87 19.82 19.18
CA THR A 189 -5.94 20.81 19.01
C THR A 189 -5.64 21.75 17.84
N ARG A 190 -4.40 22.27 17.79
CA ARG A 190 -3.97 23.15 16.69
C ARG A 190 -3.96 22.43 15.35
N ALA A 191 -3.39 21.24 15.28
CA ALA A 191 -3.29 20.48 14.04
C ALA A 191 -4.68 20.17 13.46
N TYR A 192 -5.61 19.68 14.28
CA TYR A 192 -6.96 19.36 13.83
C TYR A 192 -7.77 20.59 13.41
N ALA A 193 -7.54 21.74 14.05
CA ALA A 193 -8.21 22.97 13.70
C ALA A 193 -7.67 23.61 12.39
N THR A 194 -6.39 23.46 12.11
CA THR A 194 -5.74 24.12 10.96
C THR A 194 -5.63 23.22 9.74
N ALA A 195 -4.93 22.10 9.87
CA ALA A 195 -4.67 21.16 8.78
C ALA A 195 -5.75 20.06 8.66
N GLY A 196 -6.38 19.69 9.77
CA GLY A 196 -7.33 18.61 9.85
C GLY A 196 -6.68 17.28 10.26
N GLY A 197 -7.47 16.20 10.20
CA GLY A 197 -7.04 14.86 10.57
C GLY A 197 -8.20 13.91 10.82
N ALA A 198 -7.93 12.85 11.59
CA ALA A 198 -8.90 11.84 12.00
C ALA A 198 -8.77 11.53 13.50
N PRO A 199 -9.21 12.45 14.38
CA PRO A 199 -8.97 12.34 15.82
C PRO A 199 -9.56 11.07 16.46
N SER A 200 -10.63 10.49 15.89
CA SER A 200 -11.23 9.25 16.37
C SER A 200 -10.28 8.03 16.35
N LEU A 201 -9.22 8.08 15.56
CA LEU A 201 -8.23 6.99 15.46
C LEU A 201 -7.12 7.08 16.51
N ASP A 202 -7.01 8.23 17.21
CA ASP A 202 -5.89 8.48 18.13
C ASP A 202 -5.85 7.48 19.29
N GLY A 203 -4.64 6.93 19.52
CA GLY A 203 -4.39 5.94 20.57
C GLY A 203 -5.02 4.57 20.31
N GLN A 204 -5.54 4.33 19.12
CA GLN A 204 -6.11 3.05 18.72
C GLN A 204 -5.30 2.37 17.62
N TYR A 205 -4.56 3.13 16.84
CA TYR A 205 -3.76 2.64 15.72
C TYR A 205 -2.33 3.18 15.81
N THR A 206 -1.37 2.42 15.29
CA THR A 206 0.01 2.89 15.17
C THR A 206 0.16 3.86 14.02
N VAL A 207 0.56 5.08 14.34
CA VAL A 207 1.07 6.06 13.37
C VAL A 207 2.58 5.96 13.36
N PHE A 208 3.17 5.60 12.22
CA PHE A 208 4.60 5.30 12.11
C PHE A 208 5.35 6.17 11.10
N GLY A 209 4.68 7.19 10.56
CA GLY A 209 5.27 8.12 9.61
C GLY A 209 4.29 9.22 9.21
N GLU A 210 4.74 10.00 8.23
CA GLU A 210 3.98 11.12 7.70
C GLU A 210 4.32 11.43 6.25
N VAL A 211 3.42 12.11 5.55
CA VAL A 211 3.65 12.71 4.25
C VAL A 211 4.46 13.99 4.41
N THR A 212 5.62 14.07 3.78
CA THR A 212 6.46 15.27 3.73
C THR A 212 6.28 16.06 2.45
N GLU A 213 5.95 15.39 1.33
CA GLU A 213 5.66 16.00 0.04
C GLU A 213 4.51 15.25 -0.65
N GLY A 214 3.67 15.95 -1.42
CA GLY A 214 2.58 15.34 -2.17
C GLY A 214 1.24 15.29 -1.45
N LEU A 215 0.96 16.20 -0.51
CA LEU A 215 -0.37 16.35 0.10
C LEU A 215 -1.45 16.71 -0.94
N ASP A 216 -1.09 17.40 -2.03
CA ASP A 216 -1.98 17.63 -3.17
C ASP A 216 -2.30 16.34 -3.93
N VAL A 217 -1.34 15.41 -4.01
CA VAL A 217 -1.55 14.09 -4.61
C VAL A 217 -2.44 13.22 -3.72
N LEU A 218 -2.27 13.30 -2.39
CA LEU A 218 -3.18 12.68 -1.44
C LEU A 218 -4.63 13.16 -1.67
N ASP A 219 -4.84 14.46 -1.87
CA ASP A 219 -6.17 15.01 -2.17
C ASP A 219 -6.72 14.52 -3.52
N LYS A 220 -5.88 14.45 -4.55
CA LYS A 220 -6.28 13.92 -5.86
C LYS A 220 -6.73 12.45 -5.75
N ILE A 221 -6.00 11.64 -4.98
CA ILE A 221 -6.39 10.24 -4.73
C ILE A 221 -7.69 10.19 -3.94
N ALA A 222 -7.84 11.00 -2.90
CA ALA A 222 -9.04 11.04 -2.07
C ALA A 222 -10.30 11.56 -2.82
N ALA A 223 -10.11 12.18 -3.98
CA ALA A 223 -11.19 12.71 -4.82
C ALA A 223 -11.60 11.79 -5.97
N VAL A 224 -10.95 10.62 -6.16
CA VAL A 224 -11.33 9.71 -7.23
C VAL A 224 -12.74 9.15 -7.01
N PRO A 225 -13.50 8.89 -8.08
CA PRO A 225 -14.78 8.20 -7.97
C PRO A 225 -14.61 6.79 -7.37
N VAL A 226 -15.46 6.44 -6.43
CA VAL A 226 -15.43 5.15 -5.72
C VAL A 226 -16.76 4.44 -5.81
N ASN A 227 -16.74 3.14 -5.65
CA ASN A 227 -17.93 2.32 -5.42
C ASN A 227 -18.57 2.74 -4.07
N ALA A 228 -19.88 2.92 -4.05
CA ALA A 228 -20.61 3.36 -2.87
C ALA A 228 -20.67 2.32 -1.73
N GLN A 229 -20.44 1.04 -2.02
CA GLN A 229 -20.57 -0.06 -1.05
C GLN A 229 -19.31 -0.26 -0.22
N ASP A 230 -18.15 -0.28 -0.87
CA ASP A 230 -16.86 -0.63 -0.26
C ASP A 230 -15.79 0.48 -0.37
N HIS A 231 -16.14 1.60 -1.02
CA HIS A 231 -15.25 2.72 -1.28
C HIS A 231 -14.00 2.35 -2.13
N TRP A 232 -14.08 1.29 -2.91
CA TRP A 232 -13.04 0.91 -3.86
C TRP A 232 -13.03 1.91 -5.04
N PRO A 233 -11.86 2.43 -5.45
CA PRO A 233 -11.79 3.31 -6.62
C PRO A 233 -12.30 2.64 -7.89
N ASN A 234 -13.18 3.31 -8.64
CA ASN A 234 -13.71 2.79 -9.90
C ASN A 234 -12.61 2.57 -10.95
N GLU A 235 -11.54 3.36 -10.88
CA GLU A 235 -10.30 3.17 -11.63
C GLU A 235 -9.14 2.92 -10.66
N GLU A 236 -8.44 1.82 -10.82
CA GLU A 236 -7.32 1.45 -9.96
C GLU A 236 -6.27 2.57 -9.85
N VAL A 237 -5.89 2.88 -8.63
CA VAL A 237 -4.75 3.74 -8.32
C VAL A 237 -3.61 2.84 -7.83
N ARG A 238 -2.81 2.36 -8.80
CA ARG A 238 -1.68 1.47 -8.52
C ARG A 238 -0.57 2.19 -7.77
N ILE A 239 0.09 1.44 -6.90
CA ILE A 239 1.19 1.91 -6.07
C ILE A 239 2.49 1.33 -6.65
N LYS A 240 3.50 2.20 -6.76
CA LYS A 240 4.90 1.79 -6.88
C LYS A 240 5.66 2.45 -5.73
N ALA A 241 6.44 1.68 -4.98
CA ALA A 241 7.11 2.15 -3.79
C ALA A 241 8.64 1.94 -3.89
N GLU A 242 9.41 2.94 -3.49
CA GLU A 242 10.87 2.85 -3.43
C GLU A 242 11.41 3.51 -2.15
N VAL A 243 12.45 2.91 -1.56
CA VAL A 243 13.18 3.50 -0.43
C VAL A 243 14.18 4.51 -0.98
N LEU A 244 14.13 5.75 -0.49
CA LEU A 244 15.05 6.82 -0.91
C LEU A 244 16.31 6.85 -0.04
N ARG A 245 16.14 6.73 1.28
CA ARG A 245 17.23 6.73 2.27
C ARG A 245 16.74 6.23 3.64
#